data_76a3a7ce309906c9a1ef2a92aeec99d3
#
_entry.id   76a3a7ce309906c9a1ef2a92aeec99d3
#
_cell.length_a   1.000
_cell.length_b   1.000
_cell.length_c   1.000
_cell.angle_alpha   90.00
_cell.angle_beta   90.00
_cell.angle_gamma   90.00
#
_symmetry.space_group_name_H-M   'P 1'
#
loop_
_entity.id
_entity.type
_entity.pdbx_description
1 polymer ?
#
loop_
_entity_poly.entity_id
_entity_poly.type
_entity_poly.pdbx_seq_one_letter_code
_entity_poly.pdbx_strand_id
1 'polypeptide(L)'
;MSLYADTSLLISYYINDSHSVRAQAVLHATTDPLPFTGLHRLEMRNALALGVFRRLLTSAQVSTAWSDVERDLRGGRLVPQPVNWIPVFRAAAQWAALHCPRIGCRSLDVLHVTLAKKLNAREFFTFDERQKSLALALRLAVKP
;
A
#
# COMPACT_ATOMS: atom_id res chain seq x y z
N MET A 1 -2.43 -10.79 10.20
CA MET A 1 -1.24 -9.93 10.11
C MET A 1 -1.49 -8.63 10.84
N SER A 2 -0.50 -8.08 11.47
CA SER A 2 -0.71 -6.88 12.29
C SER A 2 -0.58 -5.57 11.51
N LEU A 3 0.14 -5.58 10.38
CA LEU A 3 0.47 -4.38 9.60
C LEU A 3 0.00 -4.49 8.16
N TYR A 4 -0.38 -3.36 7.59
CA TYR A 4 -0.68 -3.21 6.17
C TYR A 4 -0.13 -1.88 5.68
N ALA A 5 0.66 -1.87 4.63
CA ALA A 5 1.14 -0.66 3.97
C ALA A 5 0.42 -0.49 2.63
N ASP A 6 0.00 0.72 2.31
CA ASP A 6 -0.51 1.00 0.97
C ASP A 6 0.63 1.02 -0.06
N THR A 7 0.26 1.00 -1.33
CA THR A 7 1.25 0.94 -2.41
C THR A 7 2.12 2.20 -2.47
N SER A 8 1.57 3.37 -2.20
CA SER A 8 2.33 4.62 -2.28
C SER A 8 3.46 4.68 -1.24
N LEU A 9 3.20 4.19 -0.03
CA LEU A 9 4.22 4.11 1.01
C LEU A 9 5.31 3.09 0.62
N LEU A 10 4.94 1.94 0.08
CA LEU A 10 5.90 0.95 -0.41
C LEU A 10 6.76 1.50 -1.54
N ILE A 11 6.18 2.23 -2.49
CA ILE A 11 6.93 2.88 -3.56
C ILE A 11 7.98 3.83 -2.98
N SER A 12 7.60 4.71 -2.06
CA SER A 12 8.54 5.63 -1.41
C SER A 12 9.63 4.91 -0.62
N TYR A 13 9.36 3.71 -0.14
CA TYR A 13 10.37 2.87 0.51
C TYR A 13 11.41 2.32 -0.48
N TYR A 14 11.01 1.95 -1.70
CA TYR A 14 11.89 1.32 -2.70
C TYR A 14 12.51 2.29 -3.69
N ILE A 15 11.99 3.50 -3.84
CA ILE A 15 12.62 4.56 -4.64
C ILE A 15 13.12 5.69 -3.74
N ASN A 16 13.81 6.67 -4.32
CA ASN A 16 14.25 7.85 -3.60
C ASN A 16 13.37 9.04 -3.96
N ASP A 17 12.45 9.40 -3.07
CA ASP A 17 11.56 10.56 -3.19
C ASP A 17 11.46 11.34 -1.86
N SER A 18 10.62 12.36 -1.82
CA SER A 18 10.45 13.22 -0.64
C SER A 18 9.89 12.50 0.60
N HIS A 19 9.28 11.32 0.42
CA HIS A 19 8.69 10.52 1.50
C HIS A 19 9.57 9.34 1.93
N SER A 20 10.67 9.07 1.24
CA SER A 20 11.49 7.87 1.45
C SER A 20 12.04 7.76 2.86
N VAL A 21 12.52 8.85 3.45
CA VAL A 21 13.06 8.85 4.82
C VAL A 21 11.99 8.45 5.82
N ARG A 22 10.78 8.99 5.69
CA ARG A 22 9.64 8.65 6.56
C ARG A 22 9.16 7.22 6.34
N ALA A 23 9.10 6.77 5.08
CA ALA A 23 8.74 5.39 4.75
C ALA A 23 9.72 4.40 5.38
N GLN A 24 11.02 4.66 5.25
CA GLN A 24 12.07 3.84 5.87
C GLN A 24 11.93 3.82 7.39
N ALA A 25 11.74 4.98 8.03
CA ALA A 25 11.57 5.06 9.48
C ALA A 25 10.39 4.23 9.97
N VAL A 26 9.23 4.32 9.31
CA VAL A 26 8.03 3.58 9.66
C VAL A 26 8.24 2.07 9.50
N LEU A 27 8.81 1.65 8.36
CA LEU A 27 8.98 0.23 8.07
C LEU A 27 10.14 -0.41 8.85
N HIS A 28 11.20 0.33 9.15
CA HIS A 28 12.30 -0.18 9.97
C HIS A 28 11.94 -0.26 11.47
N ALA A 29 10.92 0.46 11.92
CA ALA A 29 10.44 0.39 13.29
C ALA A 29 9.69 -0.90 13.61
N THR A 30 9.43 -1.76 12.62
CA THR A 30 8.75 -3.03 12.80
C THR A 30 9.50 -4.17 12.12
N THR A 31 9.48 -5.33 12.76
CA THR A 31 9.98 -6.60 12.21
C THR A 31 8.88 -7.46 11.61
N ASP A 32 7.62 -7.06 11.77
CA ASP A 32 6.49 -7.80 11.23
C ASP A 32 6.51 -7.80 9.71
N PRO A 33 6.23 -8.95 9.09
CA PRO A 33 6.13 -9.02 7.63
C PRO A 33 4.92 -8.25 7.13
N LEU A 34 5.03 -7.69 5.92
CA LEU A 34 3.96 -6.96 5.27
C LEU A 34 3.26 -7.83 4.23
N PRO A 35 1.93 -7.84 4.18
CA PRO A 35 1.21 -8.54 3.12
C PRO A 35 1.46 -7.85 1.77
N PHE A 36 1.71 -8.67 0.75
CA PHE A 36 1.91 -8.21 -0.62
C PHE A 36 0.91 -8.92 -1.54
N THR A 37 -0.10 -8.19 -1.97
CA THR A 37 -1.20 -8.72 -2.79
C THR A 37 -0.98 -8.47 -4.28
N GLY A 38 -1.84 -9.05 -5.13
CA GLY A 38 -1.86 -8.74 -6.55
C GLY A 38 -2.13 -7.26 -6.83
N LEU A 39 -2.89 -6.57 -5.97
CA LEU A 39 -3.12 -5.14 -6.08
C LEU A 39 -1.81 -4.35 -5.88
N HIS A 40 -1.03 -4.65 -4.86
CA HIS A 40 0.27 -4.04 -4.65
C HIS A 40 1.19 -4.25 -5.86
N ARG A 41 1.25 -5.46 -6.37
CA ARG A 41 2.10 -5.79 -7.53
C ARG A 41 1.72 -4.96 -8.76
N LEU A 42 0.44 -4.91 -9.10
CA LEU A 42 -0.04 -4.15 -10.25
C LEU A 42 0.24 -2.66 -10.07
N GLU A 43 -0.14 -2.07 -8.95
CA GLU A 43 0.03 -0.64 -8.73
C GLU A 43 1.51 -0.23 -8.68
N MET A 44 2.36 -1.02 -8.04
CA MET A 44 3.80 -0.73 -7.98
C MET A 44 4.43 -0.82 -9.37
N ARG A 45 4.14 -1.86 -10.13
CA ARG A 45 4.63 -1.99 -11.52
C ARG A 45 4.18 -0.81 -12.37
N ASN A 46 2.91 -0.46 -12.28
CA ASN A 46 2.38 0.66 -13.06
C ASN A 46 2.94 2.00 -12.63
N ALA A 47 3.07 2.26 -11.33
CA ALA A 47 3.64 3.51 -10.82
C ALA A 47 5.10 3.68 -11.23
N LEU A 48 5.90 2.64 -11.17
CA LEU A 48 7.29 2.67 -11.63
C LEU A 48 7.37 2.92 -13.14
N ALA A 49 6.52 2.27 -13.94
CA ALA A 49 6.45 2.49 -15.38
C ALA A 49 6.01 3.92 -15.72
N LEU A 50 5.03 4.46 -15.01
CA LEU A 50 4.61 5.86 -15.16
C LEU A 50 5.72 6.84 -14.78
N GLY A 51 6.55 6.50 -13.78
CA GLY A 51 7.74 7.27 -13.43
C GLY A 51 8.70 7.41 -14.59
N VAL A 52 8.93 6.35 -15.35
CA VAL A 52 9.75 6.38 -16.57
C VAL A 52 9.08 7.23 -17.66
N PHE A 53 7.80 7.00 -17.91
CA PHE A 53 7.05 7.78 -18.91
C PHE A 53 7.08 9.28 -18.61
N ARG A 54 6.97 9.66 -17.36
CA ARG A 54 7.00 11.06 -16.90
C ARG A 54 8.41 11.60 -16.74
N ARG A 55 9.45 10.82 -17.06
CA ARG A 55 10.86 11.17 -16.92
C ARG A 55 11.29 11.52 -15.49
N LEU A 56 10.59 10.96 -14.50
CA LEU A 56 10.93 11.09 -13.08
C LEU A 56 11.88 9.98 -12.61
N LEU A 57 11.89 8.84 -13.32
CA LEU A 57 12.73 7.69 -13.04
C LEU A 57 13.40 7.22 -14.32
N THR A 58 14.58 6.64 -14.20
CA THR A 58 15.25 5.91 -15.28
C THR A 58 14.84 4.43 -15.24
N SER A 59 14.99 3.74 -16.38
CA SER A 59 14.77 2.29 -16.44
C SER A 59 15.70 1.53 -15.48
N ALA A 60 16.93 2.01 -15.28
CA ALA A 60 17.87 1.43 -14.32
C ALA A 60 17.37 1.57 -12.87
N GLN A 61 16.85 2.72 -12.50
CA GLN A 61 16.26 2.94 -11.17
C GLN A 61 15.05 2.04 -10.93
N VAL A 62 14.19 1.86 -11.93
CA VAL A 62 13.04 0.94 -11.84
C VAL A 62 13.50 -0.49 -11.68
N SER A 63 14.50 -0.93 -12.46
CA SER A 63 15.06 -2.27 -12.36
C SER A 63 15.66 -2.55 -10.96
N THR A 64 16.40 -1.60 -10.41
CA THR A 64 16.95 -1.70 -9.06
C THR A 64 15.85 -1.77 -8.01
N ALA A 65 14.86 -0.89 -8.06
CA ALA A 65 13.74 -0.87 -7.12
C ALA A 65 12.97 -2.21 -7.14
N TRP A 66 12.71 -2.74 -8.34
CA TRP A 66 12.01 -4.01 -8.45
C TRP A 66 12.83 -5.20 -7.94
N SER A 67 14.14 -5.21 -8.18
CA SER A 67 15.05 -6.21 -7.61
C SER A 67 15.04 -6.19 -6.08
N ASP A 68 14.93 -5.01 -5.47
CA ASP A 68 14.81 -4.88 -4.02
C ASP A 68 13.47 -5.45 -3.51
N VAL A 69 12.37 -5.20 -4.22
CA VAL A 69 11.06 -5.82 -3.92
C VAL A 69 11.16 -7.35 -3.97
N GLU A 70 11.76 -7.89 -5.02
CA GLU A 70 11.92 -9.34 -5.15
C GLU A 70 12.83 -9.93 -4.06
N ARG A 71 13.87 -9.23 -3.65
CA ARG A 71 14.72 -9.63 -2.53
C ARG A 71 13.90 -9.70 -1.24
N ASP A 72 13.07 -8.71 -0.97
CA ASP A 72 12.24 -8.65 0.24
C ASP A 72 11.12 -9.69 0.22
N LEU A 73 10.60 -10.05 -0.96
CA LEU A 73 9.69 -11.18 -1.13
C LEU A 73 10.37 -12.51 -0.81
N ARG A 74 11.60 -12.73 -1.31
CA ARG A 74 12.37 -13.95 -1.00
C ARG A 74 12.80 -14.01 0.46
N GLY A 75 13.09 -12.86 1.05
CA GLY A 75 13.52 -12.74 2.44
C GLY A 75 12.37 -12.77 3.46
N GLY A 76 11.12 -12.77 3.02
CA GLY A 76 9.95 -12.81 3.91
C GLY A 76 9.59 -11.47 4.56
N ARG A 77 10.22 -10.37 4.16
CA ARG A 77 9.82 -9.02 4.58
C ARG A 77 8.48 -8.63 3.95
N LEU A 78 8.31 -8.94 2.68
CA LEU A 78 7.03 -8.94 2.01
C LEU A 78 6.54 -10.38 1.87
N VAL A 79 5.28 -10.61 2.20
CA VAL A 79 4.69 -11.96 2.13
C VAL A 79 3.57 -11.96 1.10
N PRO A 80 3.69 -12.78 0.03
CA PRO A 80 2.61 -12.93 -0.93
C PRO A 80 1.32 -13.34 -0.22
N GLN A 81 0.29 -12.53 -0.40
CA GLN A 81 -1.00 -12.71 0.27
C GLN A 81 -2.08 -12.99 -0.77
N PRO A 82 -2.59 -14.22 -0.86
CA PRO A 82 -3.76 -14.50 -1.70
C PRO A 82 -4.99 -13.81 -1.14
N VAL A 83 -5.84 -13.32 -2.04
CA VAL A 83 -7.03 -12.56 -1.69
C VAL A 83 -8.25 -13.16 -2.37
N ASN A 84 -9.29 -13.45 -1.60
CA ASN A 84 -10.61 -13.69 -2.16
C ASN A 84 -11.27 -12.34 -2.48
N TRP A 85 -11.22 -11.95 -3.73
CA TRP A 85 -11.63 -10.63 -4.18
C TRP A 85 -13.14 -10.38 -4.10
N ILE A 86 -13.98 -11.42 -4.20
CA ILE A 86 -15.43 -11.25 -4.22
C ILE A 86 -15.94 -10.57 -2.96
N PRO A 87 -15.66 -11.06 -1.74
CA PRO A 87 -16.08 -10.37 -0.52
C PRO A 87 -15.35 -9.05 -0.30
N VAL A 88 -14.12 -8.89 -0.81
CA VAL A 88 -13.38 -7.62 -0.71
C VAL A 88 -14.06 -6.53 -1.54
N PHE A 89 -14.38 -6.80 -2.81
CA PHE A 89 -15.10 -5.84 -3.65
C PHE A 89 -16.48 -5.48 -3.10
N ARG A 90 -17.20 -6.47 -2.56
CA ARG A 90 -18.52 -6.23 -1.95
C ARG A 90 -18.41 -5.28 -0.75
N ALA A 91 -17.48 -5.54 0.16
CA ALA A 91 -17.26 -4.68 1.33
C ALA A 91 -16.76 -3.28 0.91
N ALA A 92 -15.84 -3.21 -0.05
CA ALA A 92 -15.32 -1.95 -0.57
C ALA A 92 -16.43 -1.08 -1.16
N ALA A 93 -17.36 -1.66 -1.93
CA ALA A 93 -18.50 -0.94 -2.48
C ALA A 93 -19.42 -0.38 -1.38
N GLN A 94 -19.70 -1.14 -0.34
CA GLN A 94 -20.51 -0.69 0.79
C GLN A 94 -19.84 0.46 1.54
N TRP A 95 -18.54 0.36 1.83
CA TRP A 95 -17.80 1.41 2.55
C TRP A 95 -17.58 2.65 1.68
N ALA A 96 -17.38 2.48 0.37
CA ALA A 96 -17.33 3.61 -0.55
C ALA A 96 -18.63 4.40 -0.53
N ALA A 97 -19.77 3.73 -0.64
CA ALA A 97 -21.09 4.39 -0.61
C ALA A 97 -21.34 5.12 0.72
N LEU A 98 -20.87 4.55 1.84
CA LEU A 98 -21.10 5.13 3.18
C LEU A 98 -20.15 6.29 3.49
N HIS A 99 -18.87 6.20 3.11
CA HIS A 99 -17.82 7.12 3.57
C HIS A 99 -17.33 8.09 2.50
N CYS A 100 -17.28 7.70 1.22
CA CYS A 100 -16.72 8.54 0.16
C CYS A 100 -17.48 9.83 -0.12
N PRO A 101 -18.81 9.95 0.13
CA PRO A 101 -19.47 11.26 0.03
C PRO A 101 -18.85 12.36 0.89
N ARG A 102 -18.19 11.99 2.00
CA ARG A 102 -17.52 12.94 2.90
C ARG A 102 -16.00 12.94 2.75
N ILE A 103 -15.38 11.81 2.42
CA ILE A 103 -13.92 11.68 2.39
C ILE A 103 -13.36 11.85 0.99
N GLY A 104 -14.09 11.43 -0.05
CA GLY A 104 -13.66 11.57 -1.44
C GLY A 104 -12.54 10.60 -1.84
N CYS A 105 -12.51 9.38 -1.27
CA CYS A 105 -11.56 8.34 -1.66
C CYS A 105 -11.82 7.86 -3.09
N ARG A 106 -10.74 7.48 -3.77
CA ARG A 106 -10.82 6.78 -5.05
C ARG A 106 -10.97 5.27 -4.81
N SER A 107 -11.40 4.52 -5.84
CA SER A 107 -11.69 3.10 -5.73
C SER A 107 -10.53 2.27 -5.19
N LEU A 108 -9.31 2.53 -5.67
CA LEU A 108 -8.13 1.79 -5.20
C LEU A 108 -7.75 2.13 -3.75
N ASP A 109 -7.99 3.38 -3.31
CA ASP A 109 -7.81 3.79 -1.92
C ASP A 109 -8.76 3.00 -1.01
N VAL A 110 -10.02 2.88 -1.42
CA VAL A 110 -11.01 2.08 -0.69
C VAL A 110 -10.61 0.61 -0.63
N LEU A 111 -10.08 0.06 -1.74
CA LEU A 111 -9.62 -1.34 -1.78
C LEU A 111 -8.48 -1.59 -0.79
N HIS A 112 -7.49 -0.70 -0.68
CA HIS A 112 -6.40 -0.86 0.28
C HIS A 112 -6.90 -0.90 1.72
N VAL A 113 -7.74 0.04 2.10
CA VAL A 113 -8.30 0.06 3.46
C VAL A 113 -9.18 -1.16 3.71
N THR A 114 -9.95 -1.59 2.71
CA THR A 114 -10.77 -2.80 2.80
C THR A 114 -9.91 -4.05 3.00
N LEU A 115 -8.83 -4.18 2.23
CA LEU A 115 -7.88 -5.28 2.37
C LEU A 115 -7.27 -5.32 3.76
N ALA A 116 -6.81 -4.19 4.27
CA ALA A 116 -6.29 -4.10 5.62
C ALA A 116 -7.28 -4.63 6.68
N LYS A 117 -8.55 -4.24 6.56
CA LYS A 117 -9.62 -4.75 7.45
C LYS A 117 -9.85 -6.25 7.28
N LYS A 118 -9.92 -6.74 6.05
CA LYS A 118 -10.17 -8.17 5.76
C LYS A 118 -9.00 -9.06 6.18
N LEU A 119 -7.79 -8.53 6.16
CA LEU A 119 -6.58 -9.23 6.62
C LEU A 119 -6.34 -9.07 8.13
N ASN A 120 -7.26 -8.43 8.85
CA ASN A 120 -7.17 -8.18 10.29
C ASN A 120 -5.92 -7.40 10.69
N ALA A 121 -5.49 -6.46 9.84
CA ALA A 121 -4.41 -5.54 10.19
C ALA A 121 -4.83 -4.65 11.37
N ARG A 122 -3.93 -4.41 12.29
CA ARG A 122 -4.12 -3.47 13.39
C ARG A 122 -3.67 -2.07 13.02
N GLU A 123 -2.63 -1.96 12.21
CA GLU A 123 -2.05 -0.71 11.77
C GLU A 123 -2.07 -0.60 10.24
N PHE A 124 -2.41 0.57 9.77
CA PHE A 124 -2.44 0.92 8.35
C PHE A 124 -1.41 2.01 8.07
N PHE A 125 -0.47 1.72 7.17
CA PHE A 125 0.63 2.63 6.84
C PHE A 125 0.34 3.34 5.51
N THR A 126 0.17 4.65 5.57
CA THR A 126 -0.09 5.47 4.38
C THR A 126 0.36 6.91 4.58
N PHE A 127 0.75 7.57 3.47
CA PHE A 127 0.90 9.03 3.41
C PHE A 127 -0.33 9.74 2.84
N ASP A 128 -1.29 8.99 2.32
CA ASP A 128 -2.49 9.55 1.68
C ASP A 128 -3.53 9.93 2.73
N GLU A 129 -3.89 11.21 2.77
CA GLU A 129 -4.83 11.73 3.77
C GLU A 129 -6.26 11.18 3.63
N ARG A 130 -6.68 10.82 2.41
CA ARG A 130 -8.00 10.22 2.17
C ARG A 130 -8.05 8.78 2.67
N GLN A 131 -7.02 8.00 2.36
CA GLN A 131 -6.89 6.64 2.91
C GLN A 131 -6.79 6.66 4.43
N LYS A 132 -6.03 7.60 4.99
CA LYS A 132 -5.91 7.81 6.43
C LYS A 132 -7.27 8.06 7.08
N SER A 133 -8.04 9.00 6.52
CA SER A 133 -9.37 9.33 7.03
C SER A 133 -10.32 8.12 6.98
N LEU A 134 -10.31 7.36 5.88
CA LEU A 134 -11.14 6.16 5.77
C LEU A 134 -10.67 5.08 6.73
N ALA A 135 -9.38 4.84 6.87
CA ALA A 135 -8.83 3.85 7.79
C ALA A 135 -9.23 4.16 9.24
N LEU A 136 -9.14 5.43 9.65
CA LEU A 136 -9.59 5.86 10.98
C LEU A 136 -11.10 5.64 11.17
N ALA A 137 -11.93 5.97 10.16
CA ALA A 137 -13.37 5.72 10.20
C ALA A 137 -13.70 4.24 10.38
N LEU A 138 -12.86 3.35 9.85
CA LEU A 138 -12.98 1.90 10.00
C LEU A 138 -12.20 1.35 11.21
N ARG A 139 -11.76 2.21 12.12
CA ARG A 139 -11.07 1.86 13.37
C ARG A 139 -9.74 1.11 13.18
N LEU A 140 -8.99 1.48 12.16
CA LEU A 140 -7.58 1.09 12.04
C LEU A 140 -6.70 2.15 12.68
N ALA A 141 -5.64 1.74 13.36
CA ALA A 141 -4.59 2.66 13.75
C ALA A 141 -3.78 3.05 12.50
N VAL A 142 -3.46 4.33 12.33
CA VAL A 142 -2.80 4.85 11.12
C VAL A 142 -1.42 5.38 11.44
N LYS A 143 -0.47 5.09 10.53
CA LYS A 143 0.92 5.60 10.55
C LYS A 143 1.33 6.03 9.13
N PRO A 144 2.26 6.92 8.96
CA PRO A 144 2.81 7.84 9.94
C PRO A 144 1.84 8.89 10.41
#